data_bef2db82f281f111eafc23300f9ae1f4
#
_entry.id   bef2db82f281f111eafc23300f9ae1f4
#
_cell.length_a   1.000
_cell.length_b   1.000
_cell.length_c   1.000
_cell.angle_alpha   90.00
_cell.angle_beta   90.00
_cell.angle_gamma   90.00
#
_symmetry.space_group_name_H-M   'P 1'
#
loop_
_entity.id
_entity.type
_entity.pdbx_description
1 polymer ?
#
loop_
_entity_poly.entity_id
_entity_poly.type
_entity_poly.pdbx_seq_one_letter_code
_entity_poly.pdbx_strand_id
1 'polypeptide(L)'
;MEEEEKKPSKAKEIWSYIGGSIMIFMFFVGIYLMTYYHSVDVEAYLSDRGQVKVEKFDYGIFYDGPGESEAMIFYPGARVATNAYAPLMQEFAENGIDCFLIDMPFHMAFIGKHFAGNVQEDYDYDTWYFGGHSLGGAMIADYAASHIEDVDGLLLLAAYPTKDLSDTDISAVTIYGSEDGILNMNKVVEGRDLLPEKSVEICIEGGNHARFGSYGEQKGDGQATISGEEQRRQTVEAFLKYK
;
A
#
# COMPACT_ATOMS: atom_id res chain seq x y z
N MET A 1 51.95 28.76 -32.15
CA MET A 1 52.13 27.47 -31.49
C MET A 1 50.73 26.90 -31.32
N GLU A 2 50.36 25.94 -32.18
CA GLU A 2 49.09 25.23 -32.02
C GLU A 2 49.27 24.18 -30.91
N GLU A 3 48.49 24.27 -29.88
CA GLU A 3 48.42 23.22 -28.84
C GLU A 3 47.74 21.99 -29.49
N GLU A 4 48.48 20.92 -29.69
CA GLU A 4 47.91 19.62 -30.07
C GLU A 4 46.99 19.15 -28.94
N GLU A 5 45.66 19.15 -29.17
CA GLU A 5 44.67 18.53 -28.29
C GLU A 5 44.96 17.03 -28.18
N LYS A 6 45.47 16.63 -27.01
CA LYS A 6 45.76 15.20 -26.72
C LYS A 6 44.46 14.41 -26.72
N LYS A 7 44.26 13.53 -27.72
CA LYS A 7 43.12 12.58 -27.75
C LYS A 7 43.01 11.81 -26.42
N PRO A 8 41.82 11.68 -25.86
CA PRO A 8 41.63 10.94 -24.63
C PRO A 8 42.08 9.48 -24.78
N SER A 9 42.62 8.88 -23.73
CA SER A 9 42.98 7.47 -23.76
C SER A 9 41.72 6.61 -23.91
N LYS A 10 41.85 5.45 -24.61
CA LYS A 10 40.72 4.51 -24.80
C LYS A 10 40.00 4.15 -23.50
N ALA A 11 40.73 4.08 -22.39
CA ALA A 11 40.13 3.86 -21.07
C ALA A 11 39.24 5.02 -20.65
N LYS A 12 39.63 6.28 -20.88
CA LYS A 12 38.79 7.46 -20.58
C LYS A 12 37.53 7.50 -21.43
N GLU A 13 37.63 7.13 -22.70
CA GLU A 13 36.48 7.02 -23.61
C GLU A 13 35.49 5.96 -23.10
N ILE A 14 35.97 4.75 -22.76
CA ILE A 14 35.12 3.67 -22.21
C ILE A 14 34.43 4.13 -20.93
N TRP A 15 35.14 4.75 -19.98
CA TRP A 15 34.54 5.27 -18.73
C TRP A 15 33.52 6.39 -18.98
N SER A 16 33.74 7.21 -20.03
CA SER A 16 32.77 8.23 -20.45
C SER A 16 31.46 7.62 -20.96
N TYR A 17 31.55 6.56 -21.80
CA TYR A 17 30.39 5.84 -22.29
C TYR A 17 29.62 5.12 -21.15
N ILE A 18 30.34 4.46 -20.24
CA ILE A 18 29.72 3.82 -19.06
C ILE A 18 29.02 4.88 -18.22
N GLY A 19 29.66 5.99 -17.90
CA GLY A 19 29.06 7.09 -17.14
C GLY A 19 27.83 7.69 -17.82
N GLY A 20 27.90 7.90 -19.14
CA GLY A 20 26.78 8.36 -19.96
C GLY A 20 25.61 7.38 -19.93
N SER A 21 25.88 6.09 -20.08
CA SER A 21 24.84 5.05 -20.01
C SER A 21 24.17 4.96 -18.63
N ILE A 22 24.95 5.08 -17.57
CA ILE A 22 24.43 5.12 -16.19
C ILE A 22 23.53 6.35 -15.98
N MET A 23 23.94 7.53 -16.46
CA MET A 23 23.12 8.74 -16.35
C MET A 23 21.79 8.61 -17.10
N ILE A 24 21.82 8.06 -18.32
CA ILE A 24 20.61 7.81 -19.12
C ILE A 24 19.70 6.82 -18.39
N PHE A 25 20.26 5.74 -17.87
CA PHE A 25 19.50 4.75 -17.11
C PHE A 25 18.86 5.40 -15.86
N MET A 26 19.62 6.16 -15.08
CA MET A 26 19.11 6.88 -13.89
C MET A 26 18.05 7.90 -14.26
N PHE A 27 18.15 8.57 -15.40
CA PHE A 27 17.13 9.49 -15.90
C PHE A 27 15.80 8.77 -16.17
N PHE A 28 15.84 7.63 -16.86
CA PHE A 28 14.63 6.82 -17.12
C PHE A 28 14.06 6.20 -15.83
N VAL A 29 14.89 5.77 -14.90
CA VAL A 29 14.44 5.34 -13.57
C VAL A 29 13.76 6.49 -12.83
N GLY A 30 14.34 7.70 -12.87
CA GLY A 30 13.73 8.89 -12.27
C GLY A 30 12.34 9.19 -12.88
N ILE A 31 12.22 9.19 -14.21
CA ILE A 31 10.92 9.37 -14.88
C ILE A 31 9.94 8.27 -14.44
N TYR A 32 10.36 7.01 -14.40
CA TYR A 32 9.52 5.90 -13.98
C TYR A 32 9.01 6.08 -12.56
N LEU A 33 9.86 6.49 -11.61
CA LEU A 33 9.49 6.74 -10.21
C LEU A 33 8.57 7.96 -10.04
N MET A 34 8.63 8.94 -10.95
CA MET A 34 7.76 10.12 -10.95
C MET A 34 6.41 9.89 -11.62
N THR A 35 6.23 8.76 -12.35
CA THR A 35 4.95 8.44 -12.97
C THR A 35 4.13 7.54 -12.05
N TYR A 36 2.93 7.95 -11.67
CA TYR A 36 2.04 7.22 -10.78
C TYR A 36 0.56 7.50 -11.13
N TYR A 37 -0.35 6.68 -10.62
CA TYR A 37 -1.78 6.88 -10.73
C TYR A 37 -2.23 7.96 -9.75
N HIS A 38 -2.82 9.03 -10.28
CA HIS A 38 -3.35 10.13 -9.47
C HIS A 38 -4.69 9.74 -8.86
N SER A 39 -5.01 10.31 -7.71
CA SER A 39 -6.33 10.17 -7.09
C SER A 39 -7.42 10.85 -7.93
N VAL A 40 -8.63 10.31 -7.85
CA VAL A 40 -9.81 10.81 -8.56
C VAL A 40 -10.96 10.91 -7.56
N ASP A 41 -11.62 12.08 -7.52
CA ASP A 41 -12.82 12.36 -6.72
C ASP A 41 -12.66 12.07 -5.22
N VAL A 42 -11.51 12.47 -4.63
CA VAL A 42 -11.19 12.23 -3.22
C VAL A 42 -11.22 13.47 -2.32
N GLU A 43 -11.43 14.66 -2.88
CA GLU A 43 -11.30 15.96 -2.18
C GLU A 43 -12.18 16.04 -0.93
N ALA A 44 -13.39 15.46 -0.98
CA ALA A 44 -14.32 15.44 0.15
C ALA A 44 -13.86 14.56 1.32
N TYR A 45 -12.83 13.74 1.13
CA TYR A 45 -12.27 12.82 2.13
C TYR A 45 -10.92 13.30 2.68
N LEU A 46 -10.47 14.49 2.30
CA LEU A 46 -9.22 15.10 2.75
C LEU A 46 -9.42 16.21 3.79
N SER A 47 -10.61 16.29 4.35
CA SER A 47 -11.01 17.20 5.43
C SER A 47 -12.04 16.54 6.32
N ASP A 48 -12.27 17.08 7.50
CA ASP A 48 -13.23 16.59 8.48
C ASP A 48 -14.59 16.28 7.86
N ARG A 49 -15.10 15.08 8.16
CA ARG A 49 -16.36 14.60 7.63
C ARG A 49 -17.12 13.77 8.65
N GLY A 50 -18.34 14.18 8.97
CA GLY A 50 -19.15 13.51 9.99
C GLY A 50 -18.49 13.59 11.36
N GLN A 51 -18.17 12.44 11.94
CA GLN A 51 -17.44 12.34 13.20
C GLN A 51 -15.94 12.13 13.04
N VAL A 52 -15.47 11.96 11.79
CA VAL A 52 -14.06 11.73 11.50
C VAL A 52 -13.35 13.05 11.29
N LYS A 53 -12.27 13.25 12.01
CA LYS A 53 -11.32 14.34 11.78
C LYS A 53 -10.19 13.87 10.88
N VAL A 54 -9.71 14.74 10.02
CA VAL A 54 -8.65 14.43 9.05
C VAL A 54 -7.49 15.36 9.25
N GLU A 55 -6.37 14.82 9.68
CA GLU A 55 -5.17 15.57 9.99
C GLU A 55 -3.97 15.06 9.18
N LYS A 56 -3.06 15.98 8.85
CA LYS A 56 -1.76 15.59 8.31
C LYS A 56 -0.79 15.38 9.44
N PHE A 57 0.00 14.31 9.36
CA PHE A 57 1.11 14.07 10.27
C PHE A 57 2.39 13.77 9.46
N ASP A 58 3.52 13.59 10.12
CA ASP A 58 4.84 13.53 9.46
C ASP A 58 4.97 12.43 8.40
N TYR A 59 4.19 11.35 8.52
CA TYR A 59 4.26 10.21 7.62
C TYR A 59 3.02 10.03 6.72
N GLY A 60 2.05 10.96 6.73
CA GLY A 60 0.88 10.82 5.88
C GLY A 60 -0.37 11.55 6.33
N ILE A 61 -1.52 10.86 6.31
CA ILE A 61 -2.83 11.40 6.67
C ILE A 61 -3.44 10.50 7.75
N PHE A 62 -3.87 11.13 8.85
CA PHE A 62 -4.55 10.49 9.96
C PHE A 62 -6.06 10.75 9.87
N TYR A 63 -6.85 9.70 10.02
CA TYR A 63 -8.30 9.69 10.07
C TYR A 63 -8.72 9.28 11.48
N ASP A 64 -9.06 10.24 12.33
CA ASP A 64 -9.49 10.09 13.72
C ASP A 64 -11.01 9.95 13.75
N GLY A 65 -11.50 8.74 13.97
CA GLY A 65 -12.92 8.39 14.04
C GLY A 65 -13.47 8.46 15.46
N PRO A 66 -14.69 7.94 15.69
CA PRO A 66 -15.30 7.89 17.02
C PRO A 66 -14.74 6.77 17.92
N GLY A 67 -13.86 5.90 17.40
CA GLY A 67 -13.14 4.88 18.16
C GLY A 67 -11.95 5.47 18.92
N GLU A 68 -11.49 4.81 19.99
CA GLU A 68 -10.34 5.25 20.79
C GLU A 68 -9.34 4.12 21.07
N SER A 69 -9.64 2.89 20.66
CA SER A 69 -8.86 1.71 21.06
C SER A 69 -8.26 0.91 19.92
N GLU A 70 -8.74 1.09 18.69
CA GLU A 70 -8.31 0.32 17.53
C GLU A 70 -7.76 1.24 16.43
N ALA A 71 -6.61 0.92 15.92
CA ALA A 71 -6.03 1.67 14.80
C ALA A 71 -5.53 0.76 13.69
N MET A 72 -5.51 1.30 12.48
CA MET A 72 -4.95 0.66 11.29
C MET A 72 -3.86 1.54 10.67
N ILE A 73 -2.70 0.95 10.44
CA ILE A 73 -1.65 1.55 9.60
C ILE A 73 -1.78 0.98 8.21
N PHE A 74 -2.04 1.86 7.21
CA PHE A 74 -2.32 1.42 5.85
C PHE A 74 -1.25 1.86 4.84
N TYR A 75 -0.73 0.87 4.09
CA TYR A 75 0.28 1.07 3.05
C TYR A 75 -0.35 1.05 1.65
N PRO A 76 -0.24 2.14 0.88
CA PRO A 76 -0.72 2.25 -0.49
C PRO A 76 -0.07 1.26 -1.46
N GLY A 77 -0.77 0.96 -2.54
CA GLY A 77 -0.22 0.22 -3.67
C GLY A 77 0.89 0.97 -4.40
N ALA A 78 1.74 0.22 -5.11
CA ALA A 78 2.85 0.80 -5.86
C ALA A 78 2.38 1.78 -6.91
N ARG A 79 3.04 2.96 -6.96
CA ARG A 79 2.77 4.01 -7.94
C ARG A 79 1.32 4.50 -7.94
N VAL A 80 0.69 4.51 -6.77
CA VAL A 80 -0.64 5.09 -6.56
C VAL A 80 -0.49 6.26 -5.57
N ALA A 81 -1.15 7.38 -5.87
CA ALA A 81 -1.23 8.51 -4.95
C ALA A 81 -1.78 8.07 -3.59
N THR A 82 -1.13 8.48 -2.51
CA THR A 82 -1.54 8.12 -1.14
C THR A 82 -3.00 8.43 -0.89
N ASN A 83 -3.43 9.64 -1.21
CA ASN A 83 -4.80 10.09 -0.99
C ASN A 83 -5.86 9.37 -1.84
N ALA A 84 -5.48 8.50 -2.78
CA ALA A 84 -6.42 7.64 -3.48
C ALA A 84 -7.14 6.64 -2.54
N TYR A 85 -6.57 6.36 -1.37
CA TYR A 85 -7.18 5.50 -0.36
C TYR A 85 -7.96 6.26 0.71
N ALA A 86 -8.06 7.59 0.60
CA ALA A 86 -8.81 8.44 1.52
C ALA A 86 -10.27 7.98 1.75
N PRO A 87 -11.05 7.59 0.70
CA PRO A 87 -12.41 7.10 0.92
C PRO A 87 -12.47 5.81 1.73
N LEU A 88 -11.51 4.90 1.55
CA LEU A 88 -11.45 3.65 2.30
C LEU A 88 -11.08 3.90 3.78
N MET A 89 -10.10 4.78 4.03
CA MET A 89 -9.69 5.15 5.39
C MET A 89 -10.82 5.86 6.15
N GLN A 90 -11.53 6.76 5.47
CA GLN A 90 -12.71 7.42 6.03
C GLN A 90 -13.76 6.41 6.47
N GLU A 91 -14.03 5.40 5.64
CA GLU A 91 -15.03 4.38 5.92
C GLU A 91 -14.63 3.48 7.10
N PHE A 92 -13.35 3.12 7.24
CA PHE A 92 -12.84 2.44 8.42
C PHE A 92 -12.96 3.30 9.68
N ALA A 93 -12.56 4.57 9.61
CA ALA A 93 -12.64 5.50 10.74
C ALA A 93 -14.08 5.76 11.18
N GLU A 94 -15.04 5.91 10.27
CA GLU A 94 -16.48 5.99 10.58
C GLU A 94 -17.00 4.76 11.34
N ASN A 95 -16.34 3.61 11.18
CA ASN A 95 -16.65 2.36 11.87
C ASN A 95 -15.77 2.07 13.10
N GLY A 96 -15.04 3.07 13.59
CA GLY A 96 -14.34 3.03 14.88
C GLY A 96 -12.92 2.45 14.82
N ILE A 97 -12.32 2.37 13.65
CA ILE A 97 -10.90 2.03 13.48
C ILE A 97 -10.18 3.26 12.96
N ASP A 98 -9.41 3.91 13.80
CA ASP A 98 -8.58 5.05 13.38
C ASP A 98 -7.56 4.64 12.33
N CYS A 99 -7.31 5.49 11.32
CA CYS A 99 -6.50 5.07 10.19
C CYS A 99 -5.33 6.02 9.92
N PHE A 100 -4.13 5.45 9.89
CA PHE A 100 -2.89 6.11 9.47
C PHE A 100 -2.56 5.71 8.03
N LEU A 101 -2.90 6.56 7.08
CA LEU A 101 -2.62 6.38 5.66
C LEU A 101 -1.21 6.89 5.34
N ILE A 102 -0.28 6.00 5.10
CA ILE A 102 1.14 6.33 5.00
C ILE A 102 1.53 6.85 3.62
N ASP A 103 2.22 7.98 3.59
CA ASP A 103 2.79 8.55 2.36
C ASP A 103 4.16 7.93 2.06
N MET A 104 4.18 7.04 1.08
CA MET A 104 5.38 6.30 0.73
C MET A 104 6.29 7.09 -0.21
N PRO A 105 7.60 7.19 0.09
CA PRO A 105 8.56 7.85 -0.78
C PRO A 105 8.49 7.28 -2.20
N PHE A 106 8.36 8.15 -3.19
CA PHE A 106 8.19 7.79 -4.60
C PHE A 106 7.01 6.84 -4.87
N HIS A 107 5.99 6.82 -4.01
CA HIS A 107 4.86 5.89 -4.06
C HIS A 107 5.28 4.41 -4.06
N MET A 108 6.34 4.07 -3.31
CA MET A 108 6.91 2.71 -3.25
C MET A 108 7.09 2.24 -1.81
N ALA A 109 6.21 1.36 -1.35
CA ALA A 109 6.15 0.90 0.05
C ALA A 109 7.44 0.24 0.57
N PHE A 110 8.25 -0.37 -0.31
CA PHE A 110 9.52 -0.98 0.11
C PHE A 110 10.56 0.04 0.60
N ILE A 111 10.40 1.34 0.26
CA ILE A 111 11.32 2.40 0.71
C ILE A 111 10.96 2.85 2.14
N GLY A 112 9.67 2.92 2.46
CA GLY A 112 9.15 3.38 3.75
C GLY A 112 8.55 2.27 4.62
N LYS A 113 8.96 1.00 4.42
CA LYS A 113 8.31 -0.13 5.08
C LYS A 113 8.35 -0.10 6.63
N HIS A 114 9.26 0.66 7.23
CA HIS A 114 9.37 0.84 8.69
C HIS A 114 8.60 2.03 9.24
N PHE A 115 7.85 2.76 8.44
CA PHE A 115 7.06 3.87 8.94
C PHE A 115 5.94 3.43 9.91
N ALA A 116 5.52 2.16 9.87
CA ALA A 116 4.58 1.63 10.84
C ALA A 116 5.12 1.73 12.28
N GLY A 117 6.39 1.38 12.52
CA GLY A 117 7.00 1.51 13.84
C GLY A 117 7.06 2.96 14.32
N ASN A 118 7.38 3.90 13.44
CA ASN A 118 7.39 5.32 13.82
C ASN A 118 6.00 5.81 14.24
N VAL A 119 4.94 5.33 13.58
CA VAL A 119 3.55 5.65 13.99
C VAL A 119 3.26 5.08 15.37
N GLN A 120 3.64 3.82 15.62
CA GLN A 120 3.40 3.18 16.92
C GLN A 120 4.24 3.77 18.07
N GLU A 121 5.39 4.41 17.76
CA GLU A 121 6.15 5.18 18.75
C GLU A 121 5.45 6.48 19.17
N ASP A 122 4.66 7.08 18.28
CA ASP A 122 4.02 8.39 18.49
C ASP A 122 2.57 8.27 19.00
N TYR A 123 1.91 7.12 18.82
CA TYR A 123 0.50 6.89 19.15
C TYR A 123 0.30 5.61 19.95
N ASP A 124 -0.64 5.62 20.91
CA ASP A 124 -0.93 4.51 21.81
C ASP A 124 -2.36 4.00 21.58
N TYR A 125 -2.48 2.75 21.09
CA TYR A 125 -3.74 2.05 20.87
C TYR A 125 -3.67 0.63 21.46
N ASP A 126 -4.81 0.15 21.94
CA ASP A 126 -4.91 -1.21 22.48
C ASP A 126 -4.79 -2.30 21.42
N THR A 127 -5.19 -1.99 20.17
CA THR A 127 -5.21 -2.93 19.06
C THR A 127 -4.69 -2.27 17.78
N TRP A 128 -3.68 -2.89 17.18
CA TRP A 128 -3.08 -2.44 15.95
C TRP A 128 -3.35 -3.39 14.79
N TYR A 129 -3.96 -2.87 13.73
CA TYR A 129 -4.08 -3.57 12.45
C TYR A 129 -3.09 -3.02 11.43
N PHE A 130 -2.49 -3.91 10.68
CA PHE A 130 -1.63 -3.55 9.56
C PHE A 130 -2.34 -3.87 8.25
N GLY A 131 -2.67 -2.84 7.48
CA GLY A 131 -3.38 -2.95 6.22
C GLY A 131 -2.55 -2.50 5.03
N GLY A 132 -2.85 -3.02 3.85
CA GLY A 132 -2.25 -2.49 2.64
C GLY A 132 -2.79 -3.11 1.36
N HIS A 133 -2.58 -2.39 0.26
CA HIS A 133 -3.02 -2.79 -1.06
C HIS A 133 -1.82 -3.21 -1.93
N SER A 134 -1.94 -4.33 -2.64
CA SER A 134 -0.95 -4.76 -3.64
C SER A 134 0.47 -4.81 -3.04
N LEU A 135 1.45 -4.09 -3.60
CA LEU A 135 2.80 -4.00 -3.02
C LEU A 135 2.78 -3.49 -1.57
N GLY A 136 1.89 -2.55 -1.23
CA GLY A 136 1.73 -2.06 0.14
C GLY A 136 1.35 -3.18 1.10
N GLY A 137 0.39 -4.02 0.72
CA GLY A 137 -0.03 -5.19 1.49
C GLY A 137 1.10 -6.20 1.70
N ALA A 138 1.89 -6.50 0.66
CA ALA A 138 3.04 -7.38 0.78
C ALA A 138 4.13 -6.79 1.70
N MET A 139 4.37 -5.48 1.64
CA MET A 139 5.40 -4.82 2.45
C MET A 139 5.00 -4.67 3.91
N ILE A 140 3.73 -4.39 4.22
CA ILE A 140 3.26 -4.30 5.60
C ILE A 140 3.22 -5.70 6.25
N ALA A 141 2.89 -6.75 5.50
CA ALA A 141 2.99 -8.14 5.96
C ALA A 141 4.44 -8.56 6.22
N ASP A 142 5.40 -8.14 5.35
CA ASP A 142 6.84 -8.37 5.58
C ASP A 142 7.34 -7.63 6.82
N TYR A 143 6.82 -6.44 7.10
CA TYR A 143 7.12 -5.71 8.33
C TYR A 143 6.53 -6.41 9.56
N ALA A 144 5.26 -6.81 9.52
CA ALA A 144 4.57 -7.53 10.59
C ALA A 144 5.29 -8.82 11.01
N ALA A 145 5.81 -9.59 10.04
CA ALA A 145 6.55 -10.83 10.32
C ALA A 145 7.82 -10.61 11.17
N SER A 146 8.35 -9.38 11.20
CA SER A 146 9.52 -9.02 12.00
C SER A 146 9.16 -8.28 13.30
N HIS A 147 7.87 -7.91 13.48
CA HIS A 147 7.33 -7.10 14.58
C HIS A 147 6.00 -7.66 15.05
N ILE A 148 5.93 -8.98 15.21
CA ILE A 148 4.67 -9.69 15.45
C ILE A 148 4.04 -9.33 16.81
N GLU A 149 4.85 -8.88 17.77
CA GLU A 149 4.39 -8.47 19.08
C GLU A 149 3.66 -7.10 19.05
N ASP A 150 3.77 -6.37 17.93
CA ASP A 150 3.26 -5.01 17.77
C ASP A 150 2.01 -4.96 16.87
N VAL A 151 1.44 -6.13 16.48
CA VAL A 151 0.31 -6.21 15.55
C VAL A 151 -0.67 -7.30 15.97
N ASP A 152 -1.97 -7.00 15.91
CA ASP A 152 -3.05 -7.92 16.25
C ASP A 152 -3.72 -8.55 15.02
N GLY A 153 -3.65 -7.88 13.87
CA GLY A 153 -4.22 -8.41 12.65
C GLY A 153 -3.78 -7.73 11.36
N LEU A 154 -3.98 -8.43 10.25
CA LEU A 154 -3.61 -8.00 8.91
C LEU A 154 -4.82 -7.83 7.99
N LEU A 155 -4.79 -6.80 7.16
CA LEU A 155 -5.70 -6.60 6.01
C LEU A 155 -4.87 -6.57 4.72
N LEU A 156 -5.00 -7.62 3.91
CA LEU A 156 -4.27 -7.77 2.65
C LEU A 156 -5.24 -7.56 1.47
N LEU A 157 -5.24 -6.37 0.87
CA LEU A 157 -6.07 -6.06 -0.29
C LEU A 157 -5.31 -6.35 -1.58
N ALA A 158 -5.80 -7.31 -2.38
CA ALA A 158 -5.14 -7.77 -3.60
C ALA A 158 -3.63 -8.02 -3.38
N ALA A 159 -3.30 -8.68 -2.27
CA ALA A 159 -1.93 -8.91 -1.81
C ALA A 159 -1.80 -10.30 -1.16
N TYR A 160 -0.56 -10.70 -0.93
CA TYR A 160 -0.21 -11.96 -0.27
C TYR A 160 1.06 -11.77 0.56
N PRO A 161 1.25 -12.53 1.66
CA PRO A 161 2.48 -12.49 2.45
C PRO A 161 3.65 -13.10 1.67
N THR A 162 4.86 -12.63 1.96
CA THR A 162 6.12 -13.17 1.43
C THR A 162 7.01 -13.74 2.52
N LYS A 163 6.58 -13.62 3.77
CA LYS A 163 7.21 -14.15 4.97
C LYS A 163 6.24 -15.05 5.70
N ASP A 164 6.78 -15.98 6.44
CA ASP A 164 6.03 -16.94 7.23
C ASP A 164 5.42 -16.25 8.47
N LEU A 165 4.12 -16.33 8.58
CA LEU A 165 3.28 -15.86 9.68
C LEU A 165 2.44 -16.99 10.27
N SER A 166 2.62 -18.24 9.78
CA SER A 166 1.76 -19.39 10.10
C SER A 166 1.77 -19.75 11.60
N ASP A 167 2.90 -19.54 12.27
CA ASP A 167 3.08 -19.84 13.69
C ASP A 167 2.71 -18.64 14.61
N THR A 168 1.92 -17.68 14.12
CA THR A 168 1.50 -16.50 14.89
C THR A 168 0.02 -16.56 15.27
N ASP A 169 -0.35 -15.86 16.35
CA ASP A 169 -1.72 -15.80 16.85
C ASP A 169 -2.55 -14.64 16.27
N ILE A 170 -1.98 -13.82 15.37
CA ILE A 170 -2.68 -12.67 14.76
C ILE A 170 -3.81 -13.14 13.84
N SER A 171 -4.77 -12.27 13.59
CA SER A 171 -5.77 -12.49 12.54
C SER A 171 -5.25 -12.02 11.18
N ALA A 172 -5.74 -12.60 10.07
CA ALA A 172 -5.45 -12.09 8.74
C ALA A 172 -6.68 -12.17 7.83
N VAL A 173 -7.00 -11.06 7.18
CA VAL A 173 -8.10 -10.98 6.20
C VAL A 173 -7.50 -10.62 4.85
N THR A 174 -7.55 -11.55 3.91
CA THR A 174 -7.12 -11.35 2.52
C THR A 174 -8.34 -11.11 1.64
N ILE A 175 -8.38 -10.00 0.92
CA ILE A 175 -9.51 -9.62 0.08
C ILE A 175 -9.04 -9.28 -1.32
N TYR A 176 -9.71 -9.81 -2.35
CA TYR A 176 -9.44 -9.45 -3.75
C TYR A 176 -10.74 -9.47 -4.57
N GLY A 177 -10.71 -8.86 -5.73
CA GLY A 177 -11.85 -8.84 -6.65
C GLY A 177 -11.85 -10.02 -7.62
N SER A 178 -13.02 -10.50 -8.03
CA SER A 178 -13.12 -11.58 -9.03
C SER A 178 -12.59 -11.17 -10.41
N GLU A 179 -12.62 -9.87 -10.70
CA GLU A 179 -12.13 -9.27 -11.96
C GLU A 179 -10.72 -8.71 -11.84
N ASP A 180 -9.97 -9.05 -10.78
CA ASP A 180 -8.58 -8.59 -10.60
C ASP A 180 -7.67 -9.21 -11.66
N GLY A 181 -7.21 -8.39 -12.60
CA GLY A 181 -6.29 -8.78 -13.68
C GLY A 181 -4.81 -8.59 -13.35
N ILE A 182 -4.49 -8.04 -12.18
CA ILE A 182 -3.12 -7.69 -11.75
C ILE A 182 -2.58 -8.70 -10.73
N LEU A 183 -3.43 -9.13 -9.79
CA LEU A 183 -3.05 -10.04 -8.70
C LEU A 183 -2.59 -11.40 -9.25
N ASN A 184 -1.42 -11.83 -8.83
CA ASN A 184 -0.94 -13.17 -9.18
C ASN A 184 -1.58 -14.22 -8.27
N MET A 185 -2.66 -14.85 -8.73
CA MET A 185 -3.40 -15.86 -7.98
C MET A 185 -2.57 -17.09 -7.59
N ASN A 186 -1.53 -17.46 -8.38
CA ASN A 186 -0.62 -18.53 -7.95
C ASN A 186 0.13 -18.15 -6.67
N LYS A 187 0.52 -16.87 -6.57
CA LYS A 187 1.18 -16.34 -5.35
C LYS A 187 0.22 -16.23 -4.16
N VAL A 188 -1.05 -15.93 -4.40
CA VAL A 188 -2.08 -15.98 -3.35
C VAL A 188 -2.21 -17.41 -2.81
N VAL A 189 -2.31 -18.40 -3.69
CA VAL A 189 -2.40 -19.82 -3.30
C VAL A 189 -1.14 -20.27 -2.54
N GLU A 190 0.04 -19.96 -3.03
CA GLU A 190 1.32 -20.24 -2.34
C GLU A 190 1.40 -19.52 -0.98
N GLY A 191 0.84 -18.32 -0.88
CA GLY A 191 0.85 -17.51 0.33
C GLY A 191 -0.09 -18.00 1.43
N ARG A 192 -1.06 -18.87 1.12
CA ARG A 192 -1.98 -19.42 2.14
C ARG A 192 -1.26 -20.19 3.23
N ASP A 193 -0.21 -20.93 2.88
CA ASP A 193 0.59 -21.70 3.82
C ASP A 193 1.48 -20.81 4.73
N LEU A 194 1.60 -19.53 4.38
CA LEU A 194 2.35 -18.52 5.14
C LEU A 194 1.46 -17.68 6.06
N LEU A 195 0.13 -17.82 5.96
CA LEU A 195 -0.83 -17.07 6.77
C LEU A 195 -1.09 -17.77 8.10
N PRO A 196 -1.45 -17.02 9.16
CA PRO A 196 -1.83 -17.60 10.45
C PRO A 196 -3.10 -18.44 10.35
N GLU A 197 -3.31 -19.34 11.32
CA GLU A 197 -4.48 -20.21 11.37
C GLU A 197 -5.80 -19.42 11.35
N LYS A 198 -5.81 -18.23 12.00
CA LYS A 198 -6.96 -17.31 12.03
C LYS A 198 -7.02 -16.45 10.75
N SER A 199 -6.87 -17.03 9.57
CA SER A 199 -6.95 -16.31 8.31
C SER A 199 -8.24 -16.57 7.56
N VAL A 200 -8.75 -15.53 6.90
CA VAL A 200 -9.94 -15.59 6.04
C VAL A 200 -9.60 -14.98 4.68
N GLU A 201 -9.95 -15.71 3.61
CA GLU A 201 -9.80 -15.25 2.22
C GLU A 201 -11.18 -14.95 1.63
N ILE A 202 -11.34 -13.75 1.06
CA ILE A 202 -12.62 -13.24 0.54
C ILE A 202 -12.42 -12.76 -0.89
N CYS A 203 -13.25 -13.27 -1.80
CA CYS A 203 -13.36 -12.77 -3.16
C CYS A 203 -14.59 -11.86 -3.26
N ILE A 204 -14.40 -10.58 -3.60
CA ILE A 204 -15.48 -9.65 -3.89
C ILE A 204 -15.89 -9.84 -5.35
N GLU A 205 -17.10 -10.36 -5.56
CA GLU A 205 -17.65 -10.60 -6.88
C GLU A 205 -17.84 -9.29 -7.66
N GLY A 206 -17.33 -9.23 -8.88
CA GLY A 206 -17.36 -8.04 -9.72
C GLY A 206 -16.39 -6.93 -9.34
N GLY A 207 -15.60 -7.11 -8.28
CA GLY A 207 -14.52 -6.20 -7.90
C GLY A 207 -13.25 -6.42 -8.73
N ASN A 208 -12.35 -5.41 -8.78
CA ASN A 208 -11.06 -5.53 -9.44
C ASN A 208 -9.91 -4.97 -8.58
N HIS A 209 -8.70 -4.97 -9.12
CA HIS A 209 -7.50 -4.48 -8.40
C HIS A 209 -7.61 -3.00 -8.04
N ALA A 210 -7.96 -2.17 -9.01
CA ALA A 210 -7.90 -0.71 -8.86
C ALA A 210 -8.93 -0.14 -7.89
N ARG A 211 -10.09 -0.78 -7.72
CA ARG A 211 -11.22 -0.21 -6.96
C ARG A 211 -11.12 -0.31 -5.44
N PHE A 212 -10.04 -0.87 -4.90
CA PHE A 212 -9.68 -0.67 -3.50
C PHE A 212 -9.25 0.78 -3.20
N GLY A 213 -8.71 1.48 -4.22
CA GLY A 213 -8.46 2.92 -4.18
C GLY A 213 -9.38 3.71 -5.12
N SER A 214 -9.22 5.03 -5.12
CA SER A 214 -9.90 5.99 -6.01
C SER A 214 -8.87 6.65 -6.92
N TYR A 215 -8.39 5.92 -7.94
CA TYR A 215 -7.38 6.38 -8.91
C TYR A 215 -7.69 6.01 -10.36
N GLY A 216 -8.95 5.65 -10.62
CA GLY A 216 -9.39 5.30 -11.96
C GLY A 216 -8.96 3.90 -12.39
N GLU A 217 -8.90 3.69 -13.70
CA GLU A 217 -8.54 2.40 -14.29
C GLU A 217 -7.03 2.16 -14.25
N GLN A 218 -6.63 0.93 -13.93
CA GLN A 218 -5.23 0.50 -13.97
C GLN A 218 -4.97 -0.33 -15.24
N LYS A 219 -3.88 -0.01 -15.91
CA LYS A 219 -3.48 -0.76 -17.12
C LYS A 219 -3.21 -2.23 -16.79
N GLY A 220 -3.93 -3.11 -17.46
CA GLY A 220 -3.80 -4.57 -17.30
C GLY A 220 -4.76 -5.17 -16.27
N ASP A 221 -5.52 -4.33 -15.57
CA ASP A 221 -6.57 -4.79 -14.67
C ASP A 221 -7.82 -5.25 -15.43
N GLY A 222 -8.64 -6.08 -14.79
CA GLY A 222 -9.94 -6.48 -15.31
C GLY A 222 -11.00 -5.39 -15.15
N GLN A 223 -12.09 -5.54 -15.87
CA GLN A 223 -13.18 -4.57 -15.83
C GLN A 223 -14.16 -4.93 -14.70
N ALA A 224 -14.15 -4.13 -13.62
CA ALA A 224 -15.08 -4.33 -12.53
C ALA A 224 -16.55 -4.09 -12.96
N THR A 225 -17.45 -4.88 -12.40
CA THR A 225 -18.90 -4.80 -12.63
C THR A 225 -19.66 -4.10 -11.49
N ILE A 226 -19.00 -3.92 -10.32
CA ILE A 226 -19.52 -3.12 -9.19
C ILE A 226 -18.79 -1.77 -9.11
N SER A 227 -19.33 -0.79 -8.38
CA SER A 227 -18.67 0.49 -8.18
C SER A 227 -17.47 0.39 -7.21
N GLY A 228 -16.54 1.37 -7.26
CA GLY A 228 -15.45 1.44 -6.27
C GLY A 228 -15.97 1.67 -4.84
N GLU A 229 -17.04 2.45 -4.69
CA GLU A 229 -17.72 2.63 -3.40
C GLU A 229 -18.25 1.30 -2.86
N GLU A 230 -18.93 0.51 -3.67
CA GLU A 230 -19.45 -0.80 -3.29
C GLU A 230 -18.32 -1.79 -2.92
N GLN A 231 -17.22 -1.80 -3.68
CA GLN A 231 -16.08 -2.66 -3.36
C GLN A 231 -15.43 -2.27 -2.02
N ARG A 232 -15.25 -0.97 -1.74
CA ARG A 232 -14.71 -0.49 -0.46
C ARG A 232 -15.65 -0.79 0.70
N ARG A 233 -16.95 -0.58 0.54
CA ARG A 233 -17.96 -0.93 1.56
C ARG A 233 -17.90 -2.41 1.92
N GLN A 234 -17.87 -3.30 0.91
CA GLN A 234 -17.74 -4.75 1.15
C GLN A 234 -16.40 -5.10 1.81
N THR A 235 -15.32 -4.39 1.48
CA THR A 235 -14.01 -4.55 2.12
C THR A 235 -14.07 -4.24 3.61
N VAL A 236 -14.65 -3.09 3.98
CA VAL A 236 -14.77 -2.68 5.38
C VAL A 236 -15.68 -3.64 6.15
N GLU A 237 -16.86 -3.98 5.63
CA GLU A 237 -17.77 -4.94 6.24
C GLU A 237 -17.11 -6.31 6.47
N ALA A 238 -16.37 -6.80 5.48
CA ALA A 238 -15.66 -8.07 5.58
C ALA A 238 -14.57 -8.02 6.66
N PHE A 239 -13.76 -6.96 6.69
CA PHE A 239 -12.72 -6.82 7.69
C PHE A 239 -13.30 -6.74 9.10
N LEU A 240 -14.28 -5.88 9.34
CA LEU A 240 -14.95 -5.74 10.65
C LEU A 240 -15.58 -7.05 11.17
N LYS A 241 -15.96 -7.93 10.29
CA LYS A 241 -16.54 -9.23 10.64
C LYS A 241 -15.50 -10.27 11.06
N TYR A 242 -14.29 -10.19 10.51
CA TYR A 242 -13.29 -11.26 10.63
C TYR A 242 -11.96 -10.84 11.28
N LYS A 243 -11.80 -9.53 11.64
CA LYS A 243 -10.64 -9.00 12.36
C LYS A 243 -10.45 -9.62 13.75
#